data_c8d7e5cc2104049a6f56ed194767b20e
#
_entry.id   c8d7e5cc2104049a6f56ed194767b20e
#
_cell.length_a   1.000
_cell.length_b   1.000
_cell.length_c   1.000
_cell.angle_alpha   90.00
_cell.angle_beta   90.00
_cell.angle_gamma   90.00
#
_symmetry.space_group_name_H-M   'P 1'
#
loop_
_entity.id
_entity.type
_entity.pdbx_description
1 polymer ?
#
loop_
_entity_poly.entity_id
_entity_poly.type
_entity_poly.pdbx_seq_one_letter_code
_entity_poly.pdbx_strand_id
1 'polypeptide(L)'
;MAGNGQEGRFAVLRYAGAFIAFMVGSGFATGQEVMQYYVAFGYGGFAAALLAFALLACAGVRIVAAAHRERFAPGEVYAYYCGHALGRFFDYFSTLAVYLSFVVILAGAGAILEQQCGLPRALGVLAGAALSCLTVLGGFGRMVRVIGRAGPAVIAMVLLVGAGGLI
;
A
#
# COMPACT_ATOMS: atom_id res chain seq x y z
N MET A 1 -28.06 22.01 0.13
CA MET A 1 -26.71 22.13 0.75
C MET A 1 -26.23 20.84 1.43
N ALA A 2 -26.92 19.69 1.32
CA ALA A 2 -26.54 18.42 1.95
C ALA A 2 -25.64 17.51 1.08
N GLY A 3 -25.38 17.83 -0.18
CA GLY A 3 -24.59 16.99 -1.11
C GLY A 3 -23.07 17.02 -0.87
N ASN A 4 -22.51 18.14 -0.47
CA ASN A 4 -21.05 18.31 -0.34
C ASN A 4 -20.41 17.48 0.78
N GLY A 5 -21.13 17.16 1.84
CA GLY A 5 -20.60 16.39 2.97
C GLY A 5 -20.48 14.90 2.68
N GLN A 6 -21.38 14.34 1.90
CA GLN A 6 -21.34 12.92 1.53
C GLN A 6 -20.27 12.64 0.47
N GLU A 7 -20.11 13.48 -0.53
CA GLU A 7 -19.05 13.35 -1.54
C GLU A 7 -17.65 13.45 -0.91
N GLY A 8 -17.47 14.36 0.06
CA GLY A 8 -16.21 14.46 0.81
C GLY A 8 -15.90 13.20 1.62
N ARG A 9 -16.88 12.60 2.28
CA ARG A 9 -16.71 11.36 3.07
C ARG A 9 -16.38 10.16 2.17
N PHE A 10 -17.03 10.03 1.02
CA PHE A 10 -16.70 8.98 0.05
C PHE A 10 -15.31 9.16 -0.57
N ALA A 11 -14.87 10.40 -0.80
CA ALA A 11 -13.52 10.68 -1.25
C ALA A 11 -12.48 10.28 -0.19
N VAL A 12 -12.69 10.64 1.08
CA VAL A 12 -11.81 10.27 2.19
C VAL A 12 -11.71 8.75 2.32
N LEU A 13 -12.83 8.02 2.30
CA LEU A 13 -12.85 6.55 2.36
C LEU A 13 -12.10 5.92 1.18
N ARG A 14 -12.22 6.49 -0.01
CA ARG A 14 -11.53 6.01 -1.20
C ARG A 14 -10.02 6.19 -1.09
N TYR A 15 -9.56 7.35 -0.64
CA TYR A 15 -8.12 7.61 -0.46
C TYR A 15 -7.55 6.81 0.71
N ALA A 16 -8.28 6.68 1.81
CA ALA A 16 -7.89 5.83 2.93
C ALA A 16 -7.80 4.36 2.50
N GLY A 17 -8.78 3.85 1.76
CA GLY A 17 -8.74 2.49 1.21
C GLY A 17 -7.58 2.26 0.25
N ALA A 18 -7.27 3.25 -0.61
CA ALA A 18 -6.10 3.18 -1.49
C ALA A 18 -4.79 3.16 -0.71
N PHE A 19 -4.67 3.97 0.36
CA PHE A 19 -3.50 3.99 1.22
C PHE A 19 -3.30 2.65 1.94
N ILE A 20 -4.36 2.08 2.51
CA ILE A 20 -4.31 0.77 3.17
C ILE A 20 -3.93 -0.33 2.17
N ALA A 21 -4.54 -0.34 0.98
CA ALA A 21 -4.21 -1.32 -0.06
C ALA A 21 -2.76 -1.20 -0.53
N PHE A 22 -2.20 0.00 -0.55
CA PHE A 22 -0.78 0.22 -0.84
C PHE A 22 0.15 -0.31 0.26
N MET A 23 -0.27 -0.19 1.54
CA MET A 23 0.50 -0.71 2.68
C MET A 23 0.50 -2.24 2.76
N VAL A 24 -0.56 -2.89 2.26
CA VAL A 24 -0.67 -4.35 2.23
C VAL A 24 0.10 -4.89 1.03
N GLY A 25 1.40 -5.08 1.20
CA GLY A 25 2.28 -5.72 0.20
C GLY A 25 2.16 -7.24 0.19
N SER A 26 2.94 -7.90 -0.68
CA SER A 26 2.97 -9.37 -0.80
C SER A 26 3.42 -10.05 0.48
N GLY A 27 4.39 -9.49 1.20
CA GLY A 27 4.88 -10.03 2.48
C GLY A 27 3.83 -9.96 3.59
N PHE A 28 3.03 -8.90 3.62
CA PHE A 28 1.92 -8.77 4.56
C PHE A 28 0.77 -9.72 4.21
N ALA A 29 0.46 -9.85 2.91
CA ALA A 29 -0.60 -10.75 2.43
C ALA A 29 -0.30 -12.23 2.70
N THR A 30 0.98 -12.63 2.66
CA THR A 30 1.42 -13.99 3.04
C THR A 30 1.58 -14.19 4.55
N GLY A 31 1.46 -13.12 5.34
CA GLY A 31 1.71 -13.14 6.78
C GLY A 31 3.20 -13.21 7.15
N GLN A 32 4.10 -13.33 6.20
CA GLN A 32 5.53 -13.49 6.45
C GLN A 32 6.13 -12.29 7.19
N GLU A 33 5.78 -11.07 6.78
CA GLU A 33 6.25 -9.85 7.46
C GLU A 33 5.69 -9.75 8.88
N VAL A 34 4.42 -10.12 9.07
CA VAL A 34 3.78 -10.12 10.40
C VAL A 34 4.48 -11.11 11.33
N MET A 35 4.75 -12.32 10.84
CA MET A 35 5.47 -13.34 11.60
C MET A 35 6.89 -12.89 11.95
N GLN A 36 7.62 -12.34 11.00
CA GLN A 36 9.03 -12.00 11.15
C GLN A 36 9.26 -10.76 12.00
N TYR A 37 8.42 -9.73 11.85
CA TYR A 37 8.65 -8.43 12.51
C TYR A 37 7.86 -8.24 13.80
N TYR A 38 6.78 -9.00 14.00
CA TYR A 38 5.93 -8.83 15.18
C TYR A 38 5.81 -10.10 16.01
N VAL A 39 5.39 -11.21 15.42
CA VAL A 39 5.12 -12.45 16.17
C VAL A 39 6.39 -13.04 16.78
N ALA A 40 7.53 -12.95 16.08
CA ALA A 40 8.83 -13.45 16.56
C ALA A 40 9.28 -12.79 17.89
N PHE A 41 8.76 -11.60 18.19
CA PHE A 41 9.07 -10.88 19.44
C PHE A 41 8.05 -11.12 20.58
N GLY A 42 7.11 -12.05 20.40
CA GLY A 42 6.09 -12.36 21.40
C GLY A 42 5.28 -11.12 21.82
N TYR A 43 5.09 -10.91 23.13
CA TYR A 43 4.34 -9.75 23.63
C TYR A 43 4.98 -8.40 23.27
N GLY A 44 6.28 -8.32 23.07
CA GLY A 44 6.97 -7.12 22.60
C GLY A 44 6.55 -6.73 21.19
N GLY A 45 6.12 -7.68 20.38
CA GLY A 45 5.61 -7.45 19.02
C GLY A 45 4.38 -6.54 18.98
N PHE A 46 3.48 -6.62 19.97
CA PHE A 46 2.33 -5.71 20.07
C PHE A 46 2.76 -4.26 20.32
N ALA A 47 3.74 -4.05 21.19
CA ALA A 47 4.27 -2.72 21.45
C ALA A 47 4.98 -2.16 20.20
N ALA A 48 5.76 -3.00 19.51
CA ALA A 48 6.40 -2.64 18.25
C ALA A 48 5.39 -2.28 17.16
N ALA A 49 4.31 -3.06 17.03
CA ALA A 49 3.24 -2.79 16.06
C ALA A 49 2.51 -1.48 16.36
N LEU A 50 2.16 -1.22 17.63
CA LEU A 50 1.52 0.03 18.03
C LEU A 50 2.43 1.24 17.79
N LEU A 51 3.71 1.12 18.11
CA LEU A 51 4.70 2.18 17.88
C LEU A 51 4.87 2.46 16.38
N ALA A 52 5.03 1.41 15.58
CA ALA A 52 5.14 1.54 14.13
C ALA A 52 3.91 2.19 13.52
N PHE A 53 2.70 1.78 13.94
CA PHE A 53 1.44 2.38 13.51
C PHE A 53 1.35 3.86 13.91
N ALA A 54 1.69 4.21 15.14
CA ALA A 54 1.66 5.59 15.63
C ALA A 54 2.63 6.48 14.84
N LEU A 55 3.86 6.01 14.61
CA LEU A 55 4.86 6.73 13.82
C LEU A 55 4.41 6.92 12.37
N LEU A 56 3.87 5.88 11.74
CA LEU A 56 3.36 5.92 10.37
C LEU A 56 2.16 6.89 10.26
N ALA A 57 1.23 6.84 11.21
CA ALA A 57 0.09 7.74 11.26
C ALA A 57 0.53 9.20 11.44
N CYS A 58 1.45 9.47 12.37
CA CYS A 58 2.00 10.81 12.60
C CYS A 58 2.71 11.33 11.35
N ALA A 59 3.57 10.53 10.72
CA ALA A 59 4.27 10.91 9.49
C ALA A 59 3.28 11.17 8.35
N GLY A 60 2.30 10.29 8.16
CA GLY A 60 1.27 10.42 7.13
C GLY A 60 0.46 11.70 7.28
N VAL A 61 -0.03 11.99 8.50
CA VAL A 61 -0.77 13.22 8.78
C VAL A 61 0.07 14.46 8.50
N ARG A 62 1.35 14.46 8.90
CA ARG A 62 2.27 15.60 8.65
C ARG A 62 2.52 15.80 7.16
N ILE A 63 2.76 14.74 6.40
CA ILE A 63 3.00 14.81 4.95
C ILE A 63 1.74 15.31 4.23
N VAL A 64 0.56 14.75 4.55
CA VAL A 64 -0.71 15.17 3.92
C VAL A 64 -1.04 16.61 4.27
N ALA A 65 -0.84 17.04 5.53
CA ALA A 65 -1.07 18.41 5.95
C ALA A 65 -0.13 19.40 5.22
N ALA A 66 1.15 19.05 5.09
CA ALA A 66 2.12 19.84 4.34
C ALA A 66 1.78 19.91 2.85
N ALA A 67 1.43 18.78 2.25
CA ALA A 67 1.03 18.73 0.84
C ALA A 67 -0.22 19.57 0.55
N HIS A 68 -1.17 19.63 1.50
CA HIS A 68 -2.36 20.45 1.37
C HIS A 68 -2.05 21.95 1.50
N ARG A 69 -1.12 22.33 2.39
CA ARG A 69 -0.71 23.73 2.61
C ARG A 69 0.11 24.28 1.45
N GLU A 70 1.13 23.54 1.04
CA GLU A 70 2.16 24.03 0.11
C GLU A 70 1.84 23.67 -1.35
N ARG A 71 0.83 22.82 -1.61
CA ARG A 71 0.44 22.36 -2.95
C ARG A 71 1.62 21.82 -3.76
N PHE A 72 2.41 20.94 -3.16
CA PHE A 72 3.61 20.37 -3.79
C PHE A 72 3.34 19.79 -5.18
N ALA A 73 4.25 20.05 -6.09
CA ALA A 73 4.35 19.27 -7.31
C ALA A 73 4.91 17.86 -7.02
N PRO A 74 4.68 16.87 -7.88
CA PRO A 74 5.25 15.54 -7.72
C PRO A 74 6.78 15.61 -7.59
N GLY A 75 7.33 14.96 -6.56
CA GLY A 75 8.77 14.95 -6.27
C GLY A 75 9.29 16.07 -5.35
N GLU A 76 8.51 17.12 -5.07
CA GLU A 76 8.96 18.24 -4.24
C GLU A 76 8.93 17.92 -2.73
N VAL A 77 8.20 16.89 -2.31
CA VAL A 77 8.05 16.52 -0.88
C VAL A 77 9.40 16.25 -0.22
N TYR A 78 10.27 15.51 -0.89
CA TYR A 78 11.60 15.22 -0.36
C TYR A 78 12.50 16.46 -0.33
N ALA A 79 12.41 17.32 -1.34
CA ALA A 79 13.17 18.56 -1.39
C ALA A 79 12.76 19.53 -0.27
N TYR A 80 11.48 19.56 0.09
CA TYR A 80 10.95 20.38 1.18
C TYR A 80 11.52 19.98 2.56
N TYR A 81 11.59 18.65 2.84
CA TYR A 81 12.06 18.17 4.14
C TYR A 81 13.58 18.01 4.24
N CYS A 82 14.25 17.64 3.14
CA CYS A 82 15.66 17.24 3.14
C CYS A 82 16.57 18.22 2.37
N GLY A 83 16.00 19.28 1.79
CA GLY A 83 16.73 20.18 0.91
C GLY A 83 16.95 19.61 -0.50
N HIS A 84 17.48 20.44 -1.40
CA HIS A 84 17.48 20.13 -2.84
C HIS A 84 18.39 18.96 -3.26
N ALA A 85 19.55 18.80 -2.63
CA ALA A 85 20.49 17.72 -2.97
C ALA A 85 20.03 16.36 -2.44
N LEU A 86 19.73 16.28 -1.15
CA LEU A 86 19.25 15.06 -0.51
C LEU A 86 17.82 14.71 -0.99
N GLY A 87 16.99 15.70 -1.27
CA GLY A 87 15.65 15.50 -1.80
C GLY A 87 15.67 14.76 -3.14
N ARG A 88 16.56 15.13 -4.06
CA ARG A 88 16.72 14.41 -5.33
C ARG A 88 17.23 12.98 -5.12
N PHE A 89 18.17 12.77 -4.21
CA PHE A 89 18.65 11.43 -3.89
C PHE A 89 17.50 10.55 -3.38
N PHE A 90 16.69 11.03 -2.44
CA PHE A 90 15.56 10.29 -1.90
C PHE A 90 14.45 10.06 -2.94
N ASP A 91 14.25 10.97 -3.87
CA ASP A 91 13.28 10.79 -4.96
C ASP A 91 13.68 9.64 -5.90
N TYR A 92 14.95 9.60 -6.33
CA TYR A 92 15.48 8.48 -7.11
C TYR A 92 15.47 7.17 -6.32
N PHE A 93 15.88 7.21 -5.07
CA PHE A 93 15.88 6.04 -4.19
C PHE A 93 14.47 5.48 -4.00
N SER A 94 13.49 6.32 -3.73
CA SER A 94 12.09 5.92 -3.60
C SER A 94 11.55 5.33 -4.90
N THR A 95 11.85 5.93 -6.03
CA THR A 95 11.43 5.43 -7.33
C THR A 95 12.00 4.03 -7.59
N LEU A 96 13.28 3.83 -7.31
CA LEU A 96 13.94 2.52 -7.43
C LEU A 96 13.33 1.50 -6.45
N ALA A 97 13.10 1.90 -5.20
CA ALA A 97 12.51 1.04 -4.18
C ALA A 97 11.09 0.58 -4.55
N VAL A 98 10.25 1.49 -5.07
CA VAL A 98 8.90 1.17 -5.57
C VAL A 98 8.98 0.21 -6.77
N TYR A 99 9.90 0.44 -7.69
CA TYR A 99 10.12 -0.44 -8.83
C TYR A 99 10.51 -1.86 -8.39
N LEU A 100 11.48 -1.98 -7.48
CA LEU A 100 11.89 -3.28 -6.94
C LEU A 100 10.75 -3.97 -6.18
N SER A 101 9.97 -3.23 -5.41
CA SER A 101 8.78 -3.74 -4.72
C SER A 101 7.75 -4.28 -5.71
N PHE A 102 7.54 -3.59 -6.83
CA PHE A 102 6.65 -4.04 -7.88
C PHE A 102 7.10 -5.38 -8.49
N VAL A 103 8.41 -5.54 -8.75
CA VAL A 103 8.98 -6.81 -9.24
C VAL A 103 8.74 -7.95 -8.25
N VAL A 104 8.94 -7.68 -6.94
CA VAL A 104 8.70 -8.67 -5.87
C VAL A 104 7.22 -9.07 -5.81
N ILE A 105 6.31 -8.11 -5.90
CA ILE A 105 4.86 -8.37 -5.91
C ILE A 105 4.45 -9.23 -7.11
N LEU A 106 4.98 -8.94 -8.29
CA LEU A 106 4.73 -9.74 -9.48
C LEU A 106 5.26 -11.17 -9.33
N ALA A 107 6.47 -11.32 -8.79
CA ALA A 107 7.04 -12.63 -8.51
C ALA A 107 6.19 -13.43 -7.51
N GLY A 108 5.67 -12.75 -6.46
CA GLY A 108 4.74 -13.32 -5.48
C GLY A 108 3.42 -13.77 -6.12
N ALA A 109 2.83 -12.95 -6.99
CA ALA A 109 1.62 -13.32 -7.73
C ALA A 109 1.83 -14.56 -8.60
N GLY A 110 2.99 -14.66 -9.27
CA GLY A 110 3.38 -15.85 -10.02
C GLY A 110 3.50 -17.09 -9.14
N ALA A 111 4.13 -16.98 -7.98
CA ALA A 111 4.28 -18.08 -7.04
C ALA A 111 2.94 -18.56 -6.47
N ILE A 112 2.02 -17.66 -6.16
CA ILE A 112 0.68 -18.01 -5.67
C ILE A 112 -0.10 -18.79 -6.72
N LEU A 113 -0.09 -18.35 -7.99
CA LEU A 113 -0.76 -19.05 -9.08
C LEU A 113 -0.18 -20.44 -9.35
N GLU A 114 1.14 -20.59 -9.24
CA GLU A 114 1.80 -21.89 -9.36
C GLU A 114 1.38 -22.82 -8.22
N GLN A 115 1.40 -22.35 -6.97
CA GLN A 115 1.09 -23.17 -5.80
C GLN A 115 -0.39 -23.51 -5.66
N GLN A 116 -1.29 -22.58 -6.00
CA GLN A 116 -2.74 -22.78 -5.80
C GLN A 116 -3.46 -23.36 -7.01
N CYS A 117 -3.00 -23.02 -8.21
CA CYS A 117 -3.68 -23.40 -9.45
C CYS A 117 -2.86 -24.39 -10.30
N GLY A 118 -1.61 -24.70 -9.93
CA GLY A 118 -0.73 -25.56 -10.74
C GLY A 118 -0.32 -24.94 -12.09
N LEU A 119 -0.54 -23.63 -12.26
CA LEU A 119 -0.22 -22.93 -13.50
C LEU A 119 1.25 -22.53 -13.52
N PRO A 120 1.88 -22.45 -14.72
CA PRO A 120 3.26 -21.98 -14.82
C PRO A 120 3.42 -20.59 -14.20
N ARG A 121 4.45 -20.40 -13.38
CA ARG A 121 4.77 -19.14 -12.69
C ARG A 121 4.79 -17.92 -13.62
N ALA A 122 5.28 -18.12 -14.85
CA ALA A 122 5.34 -17.09 -15.88
C ALA A 122 3.95 -16.50 -16.22
N LEU A 123 2.91 -17.35 -16.26
CA LEU A 123 1.54 -16.89 -16.52
C LEU A 123 1.03 -15.96 -15.42
N GLY A 124 1.33 -16.25 -14.17
CA GLY A 124 0.96 -15.38 -13.05
C GLY A 124 1.65 -14.03 -13.10
N VAL A 125 2.94 -14.01 -13.40
CA VAL A 125 3.71 -12.78 -13.56
C VAL A 125 3.17 -11.95 -14.74
N LEU A 126 2.93 -12.58 -15.89
CA LEU A 126 2.40 -11.90 -17.08
C LEU A 126 0.98 -11.36 -16.84
N ALA A 127 0.11 -12.14 -16.21
CA ALA A 127 -1.24 -11.71 -15.88
C ALA A 127 -1.24 -10.52 -14.91
N GLY A 128 -0.40 -10.56 -13.87
CA GLY A 128 -0.23 -9.45 -12.93
C GLY A 128 0.32 -8.18 -13.60
N ALA A 129 1.32 -8.34 -14.47
CA ALA A 129 1.89 -7.23 -15.22
C ALA A 129 0.88 -6.62 -16.19
N ALA A 130 0.14 -7.46 -16.94
CA ALA A 130 -0.90 -7.01 -17.85
C ALA A 130 -2.03 -6.27 -17.13
N LEU A 131 -2.50 -6.80 -16.01
CA LEU A 131 -3.54 -6.17 -15.18
C LEU A 131 -3.08 -4.80 -14.64
N SER A 132 -1.83 -4.73 -14.16
CA SER A 132 -1.23 -3.48 -13.70
C SER A 132 -1.14 -2.46 -14.83
N CYS A 133 -0.66 -2.88 -15.99
CA CYS A 133 -0.53 -2.04 -17.19
C CYS A 133 -1.91 -1.50 -17.63
N LEU A 134 -2.92 -2.36 -17.73
CA LEU A 134 -4.29 -1.97 -18.09
C LEU A 134 -4.90 -0.98 -17.09
N THR A 135 -4.58 -1.16 -15.80
CA THR A 135 -5.06 -0.25 -14.75
C THR A 135 -4.44 1.13 -14.89
N VAL A 136 -3.14 1.20 -15.17
CA VAL A 136 -2.40 2.46 -15.36
C VAL A 136 -2.83 3.17 -16.66
N LEU A 137 -2.96 2.43 -17.77
CA LEU A 137 -3.45 2.97 -19.03
C LEU A 137 -4.87 3.56 -18.94
N GLY A 138 -5.67 3.06 -17.99
CA GLY A 138 -6.99 3.59 -17.68
C GLY A 138 -7.01 4.97 -17.02
N GLY A 139 -5.84 5.51 -16.68
CA GLY A 139 -5.65 6.81 -16.02
C GLY A 139 -5.74 6.75 -14.48
N PHE A 140 -5.12 7.75 -13.86
CA PHE A 140 -4.99 7.84 -12.40
C PHE A 140 -6.32 7.72 -11.64
N GLY A 141 -7.39 8.34 -12.16
CA GLY A 141 -8.72 8.27 -11.54
C GLY A 141 -9.33 6.87 -11.53
N ARG A 142 -9.05 6.04 -12.56
CA ARG A 142 -9.48 4.64 -12.60
C ARG A 142 -8.67 3.80 -11.63
N MET A 143 -7.36 4.00 -11.61
CA MET A 143 -6.43 3.34 -10.70
C MET A 143 -6.84 3.53 -9.23
N VAL A 144 -7.03 4.77 -8.77
CA VAL A 144 -7.48 5.09 -7.40
C VAL A 144 -8.85 4.47 -7.10
N ARG A 145 -9.76 4.42 -8.07
CA ARG A 145 -11.09 3.81 -7.90
C ARG A 145 -11.03 2.30 -7.73
N VAL A 146 -10.20 1.62 -8.51
CA VAL A 146 -10.01 0.15 -8.44
C VAL A 146 -9.36 -0.21 -7.09
N ILE A 147 -8.25 0.45 -6.74
CA ILE A 147 -7.53 0.21 -5.50
C ILE A 147 -8.40 0.58 -4.28
N GLY A 148 -9.11 1.70 -4.33
CA GLY A 148 -10.00 2.14 -3.25
C GLY A 148 -11.20 1.21 -3.02
N ARG A 149 -11.64 0.44 -4.04
CA ARG A 149 -12.65 -0.61 -3.88
C ARG A 149 -12.06 -1.93 -3.35
N ALA A 150 -10.82 -2.23 -3.72
CA ALA A 150 -10.14 -3.42 -3.22
C ALA A 150 -9.77 -3.30 -1.73
N GLY A 151 -9.45 -2.10 -1.24
CA GLY A 151 -9.05 -1.86 0.15
C GLY A 151 -10.02 -2.43 1.20
N PRO A 152 -11.31 -2.09 1.18
CA PRO A 152 -12.29 -2.63 2.13
C PRO A 152 -12.44 -4.15 2.04
N ALA A 153 -12.32 -4.74 0.84
CA ALA A 153 -12.38 -6.19 0.67
C ALA A 153 -11.17 -6.89 1.30
N VAL A 154 -9.97 -6.33 1.13
CA VAL A 154 -8.74 -6.83 1.76
C VAL A 154 -8.84 -6.73 3.28
N ILE A 155 -9.34 -5.61 3.82
CA ILE A 155 -9.54 -5.43 5.28
C ILE A 155 -10.52 -6.49 5.80
N ALA A 156 -11.65 -6.69 5.14
CA ALA A 156 -12.64 -7.68 5.53
C ALA A 156 -12.05 -9.10 5.54
N MET A 157 -11.27 -9.46 4.51
CA MET A 157 -10.57 -10.75 4.46
C MET A 157 -9.58 -10.93 5.61
N VAL A 158 -8.76 -9.91 5.88
CA VAL A 158 -7.77 -9.98 6.98
C VAL A 158 -8.46 -10.14 8.34
N LEU A 159 -9.56 -9.40 8.56
CA LEU A 159 -10.34 -9.51 9.80
C LEU A 159 -11.01 -10.87 9.93
N LEU A 160 -11.56 -11.43 8.85
CA LEU A 160 -12.15 -12.78 8.86
C LEU A 160 -11.13 -13.86 9.17
N VAL A 161 -9.97 -13.82 8.53
CA VAL A 161 -8.88 -14.77 8.78
C VAL A 161 -8.34 -14.62 10.20
N GLY A 162 -8.16 -13.38 10.68
CA GLY A 162 -7.73 -13.11 12.06
C GLY A 162 -8.73 -13.60 13.11
N ALA A 163 -10.01 -13.39 12.89
CA ALA A 163 -11.07 -13.90 13.77
C ALA A 163 -11.19 -15.43 13.74
N GLY A 164 -11.02 -16.05 12.56
CA GLY A 164 -11.04 -17.51 12.42
C GLY A 164 -9.82 -18.22 13.03
N GLY A 165 -8.68 -17.53 13.17
CA GLY A 165 -7.50 -18.05 13.84
C GLY A 165 -7.51 -17.95 15.37
N LEU A 166 -8.53 -17.30 15.95
CA LEU A 166 -8.76 -17.17 17.39
C LEU A 166 -9.72 -18.26 17.95
N ILE A 167 -10.33 -19.06 17.10
CA ILE A 167 -11.22 -20.18 17.41
C ILE A 167 -10.47 -21.50 17.18
#